data_e4bc3fccc6e6da6bf34e60968fc4521c
#
_entry.id   e4bc3fccc6e6da6bf34e60968fc4521c
#
_cell.length_a   1.000
_cell.length_b   1.000
_cell.length_c   1.000
_cell.angle_alpha   90.00
_cell.angle_beta   90.00
_cell.angle_gamma   90.00
#
_symmetry.space_group_name_H-M   'P 1'
#
loop_
_entity.id
_entity.type
_entity.pdbx_description
1 polymer ?
#
loop_
_entity_poly.entity_id
_entity_poly.type
_entity_poly.pdbx_seq_one_letter_code
_entity_poly.pdbx_strand_id
1 'polypeptide(L)'
;MSTFDCKPGERPTRTGRTQPQADYRITLDGRDLSRLIAPNLVSLSLTESRADEADMLDLVIDDTQNTFAIPLRGANIAVSIGWVGEPLVDKGTFTVDQVEHSGAPDIITIKARSASMTNRMHERREKSWHRQTIGAIVQAIAARHELKPTVDATLAQILIDHIDQTHESDMSFLTRLAKRYDAVMTVKTRHLLFLPIGGGKTASGKPLDVLPLTRASGDQHHYQIVQRDSYAAVRAHYHSNGKAQRKSVVVGDEKARNTKVLPQDYATEAEARAAAQAEYARIQRQQATLNYTLALGRPELFPEMPVTVSGFKPEIDDTPWLVKKATHKLGSEGFTTELELEVRKDSKKKQGGAASGKH
;
A
#
# COMPACT_ATOMS: atom_id res chain seq x y z
N MET A 1 -59.65 14.49 -43.98
CA MET A 1 -59.67 15.12 -42.66
C MET A 1 -59.51 14.00 -41.67
N SER A 2 -58.32 13.79 -41.20
CA SER A 2 -58.00 12.78 -40.20
C SER A 2 -57.36 13.50 -39.02
N THR A 3 -58.09 13.51 -37.89
CA THR A 3 -57.71 14.15 -36.64
C THR A 3 -56.70 13.26 -35.93
N PHE A 4 -55.48 13.77 -35.72
CA PHE A 4 -54.50 13.16 -34.85
C PHE A 4 -54.82 13.52 -33.40
N ASP A 5 -55.28 12.54 -32.62
CA ASP A 5 -55.42 12.61 -31.17
C ASP A 5 -54.03 12.39 -30.55
N CYS A 6 -53.47 13.46 -29.97
CA CYS A 6 -52.23 13.43 -29.24
C CYS A 6 -52.52 13.21 -27.75
N LYS A 7 -52.27 11.99 -27.21
CA LYS A 7 -52.36 11.72 -25.77
C LYS A 7 -51.22 12.44 -25.07
N PRO A 8 -51.44 13.14 -23.93
CA PRO A 8 -50.36 13.77 -23.17
C PRO A 8 -49.49 12.68 -22.56
N GLY A 9 -48.20 12.69 -22.94
CA GLY A 9 -47.20 11.77 -22.45
C GLY A 9 -46.96 11.98 -20.94
N GLU A 10 -47.15 10.93 -20.18
CA GLU A 10 -46.64 10.83 -18.82
C GLU A 10 -45.14 11.08 -18.81
N ARG A 11 -44.73 12.16 -18.16
CA ARG A 11 -43.29 12.39 -17.85
C ARG A 11 -42.84 11.29 -16.93
N PRO A 12 -41.75 10.57 -17.24
CA PRO A 12 -41.20 9.62 -16.30
C PRO A 12 -40.82 10.36 -15.02
N THR A 13 -41.44 9.95 -13.92
CA THR A 13 -41.06 10.39 -12.58
C THR A 13 -39.60 10.09 -12.38
N ARG A 14 -38.75 11.12 -12.36
CA ARG A 14 -37.38 11.02 -11.90
C ARG A 14 -37.42 10.54 -10.47
N THR A 15 -37.26 9.25 -10.25
CA THR A 15 -36.86 8.72 -8.93
C THR A 15 -35.55 9.43 -8.59
N GLY A 16 -35.63 10.34 -7.63
CA GLY A 16 -34.48 11.10 -7.17
C GLY A 16 -33.43 10.12 -6.66
N ARG A 17 -32.39 9.86 -7.45
CA ARG A 17 -31.15 9.28 -6.93
C ARG A 17 -30.58 10.34 -6.01
N THR A 18 -30.77 10.18 -4.70
CA THR A 18 -30.02 10.91 -3.70
C THR A 18 -28.56 10.68 -4.00
N GLN A 19 -27.82 11.76 -4.27
CA GLN A 19 -26.37 11.65 -4.43
C GLN A 19 -25.80 11.08 -3.14
N PRO A 20 -24.92 10.07 -3.21
CA PRO A 20 -24.28 9.53 -2.03
C PRO A 20 -23.51 10.66 -1.33
N GLN A 21 -23.76 10.79 -0.02
CA GLN A 21 -23.10 11.79 0.81
C GLN A 21 -21.97 11.12 1.59
N ALA A 22 -20.77 11.73 1.52
CA ALA A 22 -19.63 11.28 2.30
C ALA A 22 -19.88 11.41 3.80
N ASP A 23 -19.39 10.47 4.58
CA ASP A 23 -19.44 10.48 6.03
C ASP A 23 -18.05 10.15 6.61
N TYR A 24 -17.76 10.70 7.78
CA TYR A 24 -16.49 10.47 8.45
C TYR A 24 -16.65 10.64 9.97
N ARG A 25 -15.71 10.04 10.69
CA ARG A 25 -15.54 10.29 12.12
C ARG A 25 -14.11 10.69 12.38
N ILE A 26 -13.91 11.82 13.06
CA ILE A 26 -12.63 12.34 13.50
C ILE A 26 -12.66 12.50 15.01
N THR A 27 -11.72 11.85 15.71
CA THR A 27 -11.53 12.04 17.14
C THR A 27 -10.12 12.57 17.42
N LEU A 28 -10.00 13.52 18.35
CA LEU A 28 -8.74 14.05 18.85
C LEU A 28 -8.57 13.63 20.31
N ASP A 29 -7.52 12.86 20.61
CA ASP A 29 -7.24 12.29 21.93
C ASP A 29 -8.50 11.62 22.56
N GLY A 30 -9.28 10.90 21.74
CA GLY A 30 -10.50 10.19 22.14
C GLY A 30 -11.77 11.03 22.17
N ARG A 31 -11.68 12.36 21.97
CA ARG A 31 -12.84 13.25 21.89
C ARG A 31 -13.34 13.35 20.45
N ASP A 32 -14.61 13.02 20.21
CA ASP A 32 -15.24 13.16 18.89
C ASP A 32 -15.43 14.63 18.52
N LEU A 33 -14.81 15.05 17.43
CA LEU A 33 -14.87 16.40 16.88
C LEU A 33 -15.63 16.45 15.53
N SER A 34 -16.19 15.33 15.05
CA SER A 34 -16.78 15.22 13.71
C SER A 34 -17.83 16.29 13.46
N ARG A 35 -18.76 16.48 14.43
CA ARG A 35 -19.85 17.48 14.31
C ARG A 35 -19.33 18.93 14.37
N LEU A 36 -18.28 19.18 15.13
CA LEU A 36 -17.67 20.51 15.25
C LEU A 36 -16.94 20.91 13.96
N ILE A 37 -16.26 19.94 13.36
CA ILE A 37 -15.45 20.17 12.15
C ILE A 37 -16.32 20.17 10.88
N ALA A 38 -17.43 19.43 10.84
CA ALA A 38 -18.25 19.21 9.65
C ALA A 38 -18.60 20.48 8.85
N PRO A 39 -19.07 21.61 9.46
CA PRO A 39 -19.41 22.80 8.71
C PRO A 39 -18.18 23.55 8.15
N ASN A 40 -16.98 23.27 8.68
CA ASN A 40 -15.76 24.00 8.38
C ASN A 40 -14.68 23.11 7.70
N LEU A 41 -14.98 21.83 7.44
CA LEU A 41 -14.03 20.95 6.77
C LEU A 41 -13.90 21.35 5.30
N VAL A 42 -12.74 21.87 4.92
CA VAL A 42 -12.40 22.17 3.53
C VAL A 42 -12.00 20.90 2.81
N SER A 43 -11.08 20.13 3.39
CA SER A 43 -10.68 18.83 2.85
C SER A 43 -10.08 17.90 3.91
N LEU A 44 -10.29 16.61 3.70
CA LEU A 44 -9.61 15.52 4.36
C LEU A 44 -8.92 14.68 3.28
N SER A 45 -7.62 14.50 3.37
CA SER A 45 -6.87 13.60 2.49
C SER A 45 -6.15 12.55 3.34
N LEU A 46 -6.44 11.30 3.05
CA LEU A 46 -5.81 10.15 3.71
C LEU A 46 -5.07 9.33 2.68
N THR A 47 -3.76 9.23 2.83
CA THR A 47 -2.89 8.44 1.97
C THR A 47 -2.40 7.22 2.71
N GLU A 48 -2.75 6.04 2.22
CA GLU A 48 -2.22 4.76 2.70
C GLU A 48 -1.20 4.24 1.69
N SER A 49 0.01 3.99 2.16
CA SER A 49 1.14 3.53 1.34
C SER A 49 1.59 2.14 1.77
N ARG A 50 2.23 1.42 0.83
CA ARG A 50 2.93 0.19 1.20
C ARG A 50 4.08 0.56 2.15
N ALA A 51 4.24 -0.18 3.20
CA ALA A 51 5.15 -0.18 4.34
C ALA A 51 6.44 0.69 4.35
N ASP A 52 6.93 1.17 3.22
CA ASP A 52 8.13 2.01 3.14
C ASP A 52 7.88 3.47 3.58
N GLU A 53 6.62 3.88 3.56
CA GLU A 53 6.17 5.22 3.92
C GLU A 53 5.07 5.12 4.98
N ALA A 54 5.09 6.02 5.95
CA ALA A 54 3.99 6.12 6.92
C ALA A 54 2.72 6.58 6.21
N ASP A 55 1.58 6.02 6.61
CA ASP A 55 0.29 6.56 6.15
C ASP A 55 0.16 8.02 6.62
N MET A 56 -0.37 8.88 5.77
CA MET A 56 -0.47 10.31 6.01
C MET A 56 -1.93 10.76 6.05
N LEU A 57 -2.22 11.66 6.98
CA LEU A 57 -3.49 12.35 7.09
C LEU A 57 -3.26 13.84 6.98
N ASP A 58 -3.93 14.49 6.03
CA ASP A 58 -3.97 15.94 5.88
C ASP A 58 -5.41 16.41 6.09
N LEU A 59 -5.61 17.32 7.03
CA LEU A 59 -6.89 17.97 7.32
C LEU A 59 -6.74 19.48 7.08
N VAL A 60 -7.67 20.04 6.33
CA VAL A 60 -7.77 21.48 6.10
C VAL A 60 -9.13 21.97 6.61
N ILE A 61 -9.12 22.91 7.55
CA ILE A 61 -10.30 23.42 8.26
C ILE A 61 -10.36 24.95 8.05
N ASP A 62 -11.50 25.44 7.66
CA ASP A 62 -11.81 26.88 7.64
C ASP A 62 -11.96 27.39 9.08
N ASP A 63 -11.12 28.36 9.46
CA ASP A 63 -11.13 28.99 10.77
C ASP A 63 -11.43 30.51 10.68
N THR A 64 -12.10 30.95 9.63
CA THR A 64 -12.44 32.37 9.41
C THR A 64 -13.18 32.98 10.61
N GLN A 65 -13.86 32.17 11.41
CA GLN A 65 -14.54 32.59 12.63
C GLN A 65 -13.68 32.49 13.89
N ASN A 66 -12.41 32.06 13.77
CA ASN A 66 -11.47 31.87 14.88
C ASN A 66 -12.05 31.02 16.02
N THR A 67 -12.66 29.88 15.65
CA THR A 67 -13.38 29.00 16.60
C THR A 67 -12.59 27.78 17.03
N PHE A 68 -11.53 27.43 16.31
CA PHE A 68 -10.75 26.24 16.55
C PHE A 68 -9.48 26.54 17.34
N ALA A 69 -9.24 25.79 18.41
CA ALA A 69 -7.94 25.79 19.06
C ALA A 69 -6.93 25.02 18.19
N ILE A 70 -5.72 25.55 18.09
CA ILE A 70 -4.62 24.87 17.38
C ILE A 70 -4.25 23.61 18.15
N PRO A 71 -4.35 22.40 17.55
CA PRO A 71 -3.97 21.15 18.21
C PRO A 71 -2.50 21.12 18.59
N LEU A 72 -2.19 20.47 19.72
CA LEU A 72 -0.81 20.28 20.13
C LEU A 72 -0.12 19.25 19.22
N ARG A 73 1.14 19.48 18.91
CA ARG A 73 1.98 18.47 18.26
C ARG A 73 2.06 17.22 19.15
N GLY A 74 1.96 16.05 18.53
CA GLY A 74 1.92 14.79 19.24
C GLY A 74 0.52 14.33 19.68
N ALA A 75 -0.53 15.15 19.50
CA ALA A 75 -1.91 14.73 19.70
C ALA A 75 -2.29 13.61 18.74
N ASN A 76 -3.22 12.72 19.13
CA ASN A 76 -3.63 11.58 18.33
C ASN A 76 -4.99 11.84 17.68
N ILE A 77 -5.05 11.68 16.36
CA ILE A 77 -6.27 11.79 15.57
C ILE A 77 -6.64 10.41 15.08
N ALA A 78 -7.80 9.87 15.49
CA ALA A 78 -8.36 8.66 14.87
C ALA A 78 -9.39 9.04 13.82
N VAL A 79 -9.34 8.33 12.67
CA VAL A 79 -10.16 8.63 11.49
C VAL A 79 -10.87 7.39 11.01
N SER A 80 -12.18 7.54 10.75
CA SER A 80 -12.98 6.56 10.00
C SER A 80 -13.70 7.29 8.87
N ILE A 81 -13.81 6.69 7.70
CA ILE A 81 -14.42 7.28 6.49
C ILE A 81 -15.43 6.32 5.86
N GLY A 82 -16.39 6.86 5.14
CA GLY A 82 -17.40 6.07 4.46
C GLY A 82 -18.51 6.91 3.82
N TRP A 83 -19.69 6.33 3.77
CA TRP A 83 -20.88 6.94 3.19
C TRP A 83 -22.01 6.98 4.22
N VAL A 84 -22.82 8.03 4.16
CA VAL A 84 -23.99 8.16 5.03
C VAL A 84 -24.93 6.96 4.86
N GLY A 85 -25.25 6.31 5.98
CA GLY A 85 -26.10 5.11 5.99
C GLY A 85 -25.33 3.79 5.87
N GLU A 86 -24.01 3.84 5.70
CA GLU A 86 -23.13 2.66 5.68
C GLU A 86 -22.18 2.66 6.89
N PRO A 87 -21.68 1.49 7.33
CA PRO A 87 -20.66 1.45 8.37
C PRO A 87 -19.39 2.18 7.93
N LEU A 88 -18.88 3.06 8.79
CA LEU A 88 -17.59 3.71 8.53
C LEU A 88 -16.42 2.72 8.65
N VAL A 89 -15.50 2.82 7.72
CA VAL A 89 -14.25 2.03 7.73
C VAL A 89 -13.21 2.75 8.57
N ASP A 90 -12.72 2.07 9.61
CA ASP A 90 -11.63 2.57 10.46
C ASP A 90 -10.31 2.62 9.67
N LYS A 91 -9.69 3.80 9.64
CA LYS A 91 -8.41 4.05 8.97
C LYS A 91 -7.25 4.17 9.95
N GLY A 92 -7.52 3.98 11.23
CA GLY A 92 -6.52 3.99 12.30
C GLY A 92 -6.31 5.34 12.95
N THR A 93 -5.18 5.45 13.66
CA THR A 93 -4.82 6.63 14.45
C THR A 93 -3.55 7.26 13.89
N PHE A 94 -3.55 8.58 13.84
CA PHE A 94 -2.46 9.41 13.31
C PHE A 94 -1.96 10.36 14.40
N THR A 95 -0.66 10.54 14.50
CA THR A 95 -0.05 11.51 15.42
C THR A 95 0.22 12.82 14.68
N VAL A 96 -0.24 13.93 15.23
CA VAL A 96 -0.04 15.27 14.68
C VAL A 96 1.45 15.61 14.64
N ASP A 97 1.96 15.84 13.43
CA ASP A 97 3.36 16.15 13.16
C ASP A 97 3.56 17.64 12.92
N GLN A 98 2.66 18.24 12.15
CA GLN A 98 2.70 19.64 11.79
C GLN A 98 1.30 20.26 11.87
N VAL A 99 1.23 21.46 12.41
CA VAL A 99 0.04 22.31 12.36
C VAL A 99 0.45 23.67 11.80
N GLU A 100 -0.30 24.18 10.86
CA GLU A 100 -0.11 25.46 10.21
C GLU A 100 -1.40 26.26 10.29
N HIS A 101 -1.32 27.52 10.63
CA HIS A 101 -2.42 28.48 10.54
C HIS A 101 -2.00 29.58 9.56
N SER A 102 -2.82 29.81 8.57
CA SER A 102 -2.58 30.80 7.52
C SER A 102 -3.84 31.59 7.21
N GLY A 103 -3.70 32.82 6.72
CA GLY A 103 -4.84 33.70 6.37
C GLY A 103 -4.38 34.88 5.50
N ALA A 104 -5.26 35.60 4.81
CA ALA A 104 -6.73 35.53 4.72
C ALA A 104 -7.17 34.81 3.44
N PRO A 105 -8.20 33.93 3.46
CA PRO A 105 -9.01 33.55 4.63
C PRO A 105 -8.22 32.69 5.63
N ASP A 106 -8.67 32.69 6.89
CA ASP A 106 -7.98 31.93 7.94
C ASP A 106 -8.27 30.44 7.82
N ILE A 107 -7.21 29.64 7.77
CA ILE A 107 -7.24 28.19 7.55
C ILE A 107 -6.27 27.52 8.52
N ILE A 108 -6.72 26.42 9.13
CA ILE A 108 -5.86 25.50 9.87
C ILE A 108 -5.59 24.28 9.00
N THR A 109 -4.30 23.99 8.76
CA THR A 109 -3.84 22.78 8.11
C THR A 109 -3.15 21.90 9.12
N ILE A 110 -3.64 20.66 9.29
CA ILE A 110 -3.07 19.66 10.20
C ILE A 110 -2.51 18.51 9.36
N LYS A 111 -1.22 18.24 9.52
CA LYS A 111 -0.58 17.04 8.95
C LYS A 111 -0.24 16.07 10.06
N ALA A 112 -0.69 14.84 9.87
CA ALA A 112 -0.47 13.78 10.82
C ALA A 112 0.01 12.51 10.10
N ARG A 113 0.82 11.71 10.78
CA ARG A 113 1.31 10.42 10.26
C ARG A 113 0.73 9.31 11.09
N SER A 114 0.54 8.14 10.47
CA SER A 114 0.06 6.97 11.19
C SER A 114 0.80 6.87 12.52
N ALA A 115 0.03 6.86 13.62
CA ALA A 115 0.57 6.81 14.97
C ALA A 115 1.37 5.51 15.10
N SER A 116 2.65 5.64 14.88
CA SER A 116 3.58 4.60 15.22
C SER A 116 3.56 4.50 16.73
N MET A 117 2.86 3.52 17.30
CA MET A 117 3.02 3.14 18.71
C MET A 117 4.48 2.71 19.03
N THR A 118 5.38 3.02 18.14
CA THR A 118 6.71 2.48 17.97
C THR A 118 7.79 3.57 17.97
N ASN A 119 7.59 4.69 18.69
CA ASN A 119 8.67 5.69 18.84
C ASN A 119 10.00 5.01 19.26
N ARG A 120 9.91 3.95 20.08
CA ARG A 120 11.08 3.13 20.47
C ARG A 120 11.63 2.27 19.33
N MET A 121 10.84 1.94 18.29
CA MET A 121 11.35 1.21 17.11
C MET A 121 12.25 2.08 16.23
N HIS A 122 12.24 3.39 16.39
CA HIS A 122 13.13 4.33 15.71
C HIS A 122 14.44 4.57 16.45
N GLU A 123 14.59 4.08 17.69
CA GLU A 123 15.84 4.14 18.42
C GLU A 123 16.90 3.27 17.75
N ARG A 124 18.08 3.85 17.51
CA ARG A 124 19.20 3.13 16.92
C ARG A 124 19.76 2.13 17.91
N ARG A 125 20.13 0.96 17.41
CA ARG A 125 20.67 -0.16 18.20
C ARG A 125 21.84 -0.80 17.48
N GLU A 126 22.59 -1.55 18.25
CA GLU A 126 23.62 -2.47 17.76
C GLU A 126 23.28 -3.87 18.21
N LYS A 127 23.11 -4.77 17.26
CA LYS A 127 22.87 -6.19 17.52
C LYS A 127 23.29 -7.04 16.34
N SER A 128 24.03 -8.10 16.61
CA SER A 128 24.32 -9.15 15.63
C SER A 128 23.36 -10.32 15.82
N TRP A 129 22.82 -10.81 14.72
CA TRP A 129 21.94 -11.96 14.67
C TRP A 129 22.69 -13.12 14.00
N HIS A 130 22.85 -14.23 14.69
CA HIS A 130 23.57 -15.40 14.20
C HIS A 130 22.66 -16.60 14.18
N ARG A 131 22.60 -17.31 13.05
CA ARG A 131 21.83 -18.53 12.85
C ARG A 131 20.39 -18.44 13.40
N GLN A 132 19.71 -17.35 13.07
CA GLN A 132 18.35 -17.06 13.46
C GLN A 132 17.43 -17.11 12.25
N THR A 133 16.21 -17.65 12.44
CA THR A 133 15.18 -17.53 11.40
C THR A 133 14.58 -16.13 11.36
N ILE A 134 14.06 -15.71 10.20
CA ILE A 134 13.32 -14.45 10.07
C ILE A 134 12.20 -14.40 11.11
N GLY A 135 11.45 -15.49 11.29
CA GLY A 135 10.41 -15.57 12.32
C GLY A 135 10.91 -15.28 13.71
N ALA A 136 12.05 -15.87 14.11
CA ALA A 136 12.65 -15.62 15.43
C ALA A 136 13.12 -14.15 15.60
N ILE A 137 13.71 -13.57 14.57
CA ILE A 137 14.14 -12.17 14.57
C ILE A 137 12.92 -11.24 14.75
N VAL A 138 11.86 -11.44 13.93
CA VAL A 138 10.64 -10.62 14.00
C VAL A 138 9.94 -10.78 15.35
N GLN A 139 9.86 -12.00 15.89
CA GLN A 139 9.29 -12.27 17.22
C GLN A 139 10.07 -11.57 18.34
N ALA A 140 11.41 -11.62 18.31
CA ALA A 140 12.24 -10.97 19.31
C ALA A 140 12.08 -9.43 19.29
N ILE A 141 11.98 -8.84 18.09
CA ILE A 141 11.74 -7.40 17.95
C ILE A 141 10.32 -7.04 18.36
N ALA A 142 9.31 -7.81 17.94
CA ALA A 142 7.92 -7.59 18.33
C ALA A 142 7.74 -7.63 19.85
N ALA A 143 8.33 -8.63 20.53
CA ALA A 143 8.29 -8.75 22.00
C ALA A 143 8.90 -7.53 22.71
N ARG A 144 10.00 -6.98 22.18
CA ARG A 144 10.64 -5.77 22.71
C ARG A 144 9.74 -4.55 22.71
N HIS A 145 8.83 -4.48 21.73
CA HIS A 145 7.91 -3.35 21.51
C HIS A 145 6.47 -3.66 21.90
N GLU A 146 6.24 -4.75 22.62
CA GLU A 146 4.90 -5.20 23.05
C GLU A 146 3.91 -5.35 21.87
N LEU A 147 4.42 -5.77 20.72
CA LEU A 147 3.64 -6.02 19.51
C LEU A 147 3.38 -7.52 19.33
N LYS A 148 2.28 -7.84 18.68
CA LYS A 148 1.98 -9.22 18.26
C LYS A 148 2.63 -9.49 16.89
N PRO A 149 3.57 -10.45 16.77
CA PRO A 149 4.18 -10.76 15.49
C PRO A 149 3.21 -11.55 14.61
N THR A 150 3.16 -11.20 13.34
CA THR A 150 2.47 -11.95 12.29
C THR A 150 3.42 -12.08 11.10
N VAL A 151 3.97 -13.26 10.92
CA VAL A 151 4.96 -13.56 9.89
C VAL A 151 4.40 -14.64 8.97
N ASP A 152 4.54 -14.46 7.64
CA ASP A 152 4.19 -15.53 6.70
C ASP A 152 4.99 -16.78 6.98
N ALA A 153 4.33 -17.96 6.91
CA ALA A 153 4.93 -19.22 7.31
C ALA A 153 6.19 -19.58 6.51
N THR A 154 6.23 -19.22 5.22
CA THR A 154 7.38 -19.47 4.34
C THR A 154 8.55 -18.56 4.70
N LEU A 155 8.28 -17.28 4.91
CA LEU A 155 9.30 -16.30 5.30
C LEU A 155 9.84 -16.58 6.70
N ALA A 156 8.97 -17.04 7.63
CA ALA A 156 9.35 -17.31 9.02
C ALA A 156 10.43 -18.40 9.15
N GLN A 157 10.48 -19.35 8.22
CA GLN A 157 11.42 -20.48 8.26
C GLN A 157 12.78 -20.18 7.62
N ILE A 158 12.93 -19.04 6.94
CA ILE A 158 14.19 -18.69 6.29
C ILE A 158 15.26 -18.46 7.36
N LEU A 159 16.33 -19.25 7.31
CA LEU A 159 17.48 -19.13 8.19
C LEU A 159 18.41 -18.01 7.68
N ILE A 160 18.79 -17.12 8.58
CA ILE A 160 19.81 -16.10 8.38
C ILE A 160 21.07 -16.57 9.12
N ASP A 161 22.14 -16.84 8.39
CA ASP A 161 23.40 -17.27 9.00
C ASP A 161 24.02 -16.14 9.83
N HIS A 162 24.06 -14.94 9.27
CA HIS A 162 24.55 -13.76 9.95
C HIS A 162 23.98 -12.47 9.34
N ILE A 163 23.52 -11.55 10.20
CA ILE A 163 23.12 -10.20 9.80
C ILE A 163 23.32 -9.24 10.97
N ASP A 164 23.92 -8.10 10.69
CA ASP A 164 24.15 -7.04 11.68
C ASP A 164 23.11 -5.94 11.54
N GLN A 165 22.69 -5.48 12.70
CA GLN A 165 21.96 -4.23 12.91
C GLN A 165 22.96 -3.25 13.53
N THR A 166 23.62 -2.43 12.69
CA THR A 166 24.68 -1.51 13.11
C THR A 166 24.20 -0.07 13.01
N HIS A 167 24.10 0.64 14.14
CA HIS A 167 23.52 1.99 14.23
C HIS A 167 22.18 2.13 13.53
N GLU A 168 21.43 1.07 13.46
CA GLU A 168 20.17 0.96 12.74
C GLU A 168 19.01 0.75 13.70
N SER A 169 17.89 1.43 13.46
CA SER A 169 16.67 1.22 14.25
C SER A 169 16.00 -0.12 13.92
N ASP A 170 15.20 -0.66 14.87
CA ASP A 170 14.44 -1.90 14.63
C ASP A 170 13.52 -1.78 13.41
N MET A 171 12.93 -0.59 13.19
CA MET A 171 12.09 -0.29 12.02
C MET A 171 12.91 -0.36 10.72
N SER A 172 14.04 0.33 10.64
CA SER A 172 14.90 0.34 9.45
C SER A 172 15.48 -1.04 9.16
N PHE A 173 15.91 -1.76 10.21
CA PHE A 173 16.44 -3.12 10.10
C PHE A 173 15.40 -4.09 9.50
N LEU A 174 14.16 -4.10 10.04
CA LEU A 174 13.10 -4.95 9.53
C LEU A 174 12.67 -4.55 8.13
N THR A 175 12.65 -3.25 7.80
CA THR A 175 12.38 -2.76 6.43
C THR A 175 13.44 -3.24 5.45
N ARG A 176 14.71 -3.15 5.82
CA ARG A 176 15.83 -3.67 5.01
C ARG A 176 15.75 -5.18 4.82
N LEU A 177 15.41 -5.90 5.91
CA LEU A 177 15.20 -7.35 5.85
C LEU A 177 14.03 -7.71 4.93
N ALA A 178 12.90 -7.00 5.04
CA ALA A 178 11.73 -7.19 4.21
C ALA A 178 12.04 -6.96 2.72
N LYS A 179 12.74 -5.88 2.38
CA LYS A 179 13.20 -5.60 1.00
C LYS A 179 14.05 -6.73 0.41
N ARG A 180 14.90 -7.34 1.22
CA ARG A 180 15.77 -8.45 0.79
C ARG A 180 14.99 -9.70 0.38
N TYR A 181 13.80 -9.90 0.95
CA TYR A 181 12.96 -11.08 0.71
C TYR A 181 11.62 -10.77 0.02
N ASP A 182 11.53 -9.61 -0.66
CA ASP A 182 10.30 -9.18 -1.35
C ASP A 182 9.06 -9.20 -0.44
N ALA A 183 9.24 -8.69 0.77
CA ALA A 183 8.23 -8.65 1.81
C ALA A 183 7.86 -7.21 2.21
N VAL A 184 6.70 -7.07 2.80
CA VAL A 184 6.21 -5.86 3.46
C VAL A 184 6.40 -6.03 4.97
N MET A 185 6.99 -5.03 5.63
CA MET A 185 7.01 -4.90 7.07
C MET A 185 6.17 -3.68 7.46
N THR A 186 5.17 -3.86 8.29
CA THR A 186 4.33 -2.76 8.78
C THR A 186 3.81 -3.06 10.18
N VAL A 187 3.47 -2.01 10.92
CA VAL A 187 2.81 -2.13 12.23
C VAL A 187 1.40 -1.56 12.10
N LYS A 188 0.39 -2.43 12.27
CA LYS A 188 -1.02 -2.04 12.27
C LYS A 188 -1.74 -2.67 13.47
N THR A 189 -2.53 -1.89 14.19
CA THR A 189 -3.36 -2.37 15.31
C THR A 189 -2.58 -3.23 16.32
N ARG A 190 -1.40 -2.78 16.76
CA ARG A 190 -0.45 -3.50 17.66
C ARG A 190 0.08 -4.84 17.10
N HIS A 191 -0.04 -5.08 15.78
CA HIS A 191 0.57 -6.22 15.12
C HIS A 191 1.78 -5.77 14.30
N LEU A 192 2.92 -6.46 14.48
CA LEU A 192 4.07 -6.36 13.60
C LEU A 192 3.89 -7.39 12.49
N LEU A 193 3.58 -6.92 11.28
CA LEU A 193 3.32 -7.74 10.11
C LEU A 193 4.60 -7.88 9.28
N PHE A 194 4.92 -9.12 8.86
CA PHE A 194 6.01 -9.40 7.93
C PHE A 194 5.51 -10.40 6.88
N LEU A 195 5.05 -9.89 5.75
CA LEU A 195 4.29 -10.64 4.74
C LEU A 195 4.89 -10.47 3.34
N PRO A 196 4.80 -11.45 2.44
CA PRO A 196 5.28 -11.29 1.06
C PRO A 196 4.43 -10.26 0.32
N ILE A 197 5.05 -9.45 -0.54
CA ILE A 197 4.35 -8.50 -1.41
C ILE A 197 3.43 -9.28 -2.36
N GLY A 198 2.17 -8.83 -2.46
CA GLY A 198 1.16 -9.48 -3.29
C GLY A 198 0.73 -10.86 -2.78
N GLY A 199 1.03 -11.19 -1.53
CA GLY A 199 0.68 -12.48 -0.91
C GLY A 199 -0.82 -12.74 -0.82
N GLY A 200 -1.65 -11.71 -1.03
CA GLY A 200 -3.10 -11.82 -1.11
C GLY A 200 -3.77 -12.37 0.15
N LYS A 201 -3.15 -12.17 1.32
CA LYS A 201 -3.67 -12.63 2.61
C LYS A 201 -3.70 -11.50 3.63
N THR A 202 -4.70 -11.54 4.50
CA THR A 202 -4.77 -10.68 5.68
C THR A 202 -3.73 -11.07 6.73
N ALA A 203 -3.55 -10.22 7.75
CA ALA A 203 -2.72 -10.54 8.92
C ALA A 203 -3.15 -11.84 9.64
N SER A 204 -4.43 -12.22 9.56
CA SER A 204 -4.96 -13.48 10.13
C SER A 204 -4.80 -14.69 9.20
N GLY A 205 -4.17 -14.53 8.02
CA GLY A 205 -3.95 -15.59 7.03
C GLY A 205 -5.13 -15.88 6.11
N LYS A 206 -6.25 -15.13 6.24
CA LYS A 206 -7.39 -15.25 5.31
C LYS A 206 -7.02 -14.66 3.94
N PRO A 207 -7.45 -15.29 2.83
CA PRO A 207 -7.30 -14.69 1.51
C PRO A 207 -7.96 -13.31 1.47
N LEU A 208 -7.32 -12.35 0.81
CA LEU A 208 -7.95 -11.08 0.47
C LEU A 208 -8.86 -11.30 -0.74
N ASP A 209 -10.05 -10.76 -0.67
CA ASP A 209 -10.98 -10.77 -1.81
C ASP A 209 -10.41 -9.88 -2.93
N VAL A 210 -10.59 -10.34 -4.18
CA VAL A 210 -10.22 -9.55 -5.35
C VAL A 210 -11.35 -8.56 -5.64
N LEU A 211 -11.05 -7.26 -5.59
CA LEU A 211 -12.04 -6.24 -5.82
C LEU A 211 -12.15 -5.91 -7.31
N PRO A 212 -13.34 -6.04 -7.94
CA PRO A 212 -13.54 -5.61 -9.30
C PRO A 212 -13.74 -4.09 -9.40
N LEU A 213 -13.02 -3.46 -10.34
CA LEU A 213 -13.15 -2.05 -10.70
C LEU A 213 -13.51 -1.95 -12.18
N THR A 214 -14.42 -1.05 -12.53
CA THR A 214 -14.80 -0.82 -13.92
C THR A 214 -14.34 0.55 -14.40
N ARG A 215 -14.06 0.70 -15.68
CA ARG A 215 -13.70 2.01 -16.26
C ARG A 215 -14.78 3.07 -16.03
N ALA A 216 -16.03 2.66 -15.94
CA ALA A 216 -17.17 3.55 -15.68
C ALA A 216 -17.25 4.04 -14.23
N SER A 217 -16.51 3.40 -13.29
CA SER A 217 -16.50 3.79 -11.87
C SER A 217 -15.58 4.98 -11.58
N GLY A 218 -14.79 5.45 -12.56
CA GLY A 218 -13.83 6.51 -12.33
C GLY A 218 -13.77 7.55 -13.45
N ASP A 219 -13.15 8.68 -13.10
CA ASP A 219 -13.03 9.83 -13.99
C ASP A 219 -11.77 9.77 -14.83
N GLN A 220 -10.63 9.57 -14.19
CA GLN A 220 -9.33 9.66 -14.83
C GLN A 220 -8.51 8.39 -14.62
N HIS A 221 -7.75 8.02 -15.63
CA HIS A 221 -6.75 6.95 -15.52
C HIS A 221 -5.51 7.31 -16.33
N HIS A 222 -4.38 6.82 -15.84
CA HIS A 222 -3.10 6.92 -16.53
C HIS A 222 -2.40 5.56 -16.48
N TYR A 223 -2.28 4.92 -17.65
CA TYR A 223 -1.57 3.66 -17.81
C TYR A 223 -0.20 3.91 -18.42
N GLN A 224 0.83 3.36 -17.81
CA GLN A 224 2.20 3.52 -18.27
C GLN A 224 2.91 2.17 -18.29
N ILE A 225 3.60 1.88 -19.39
CA ILE A 225 4.55 0.77 -19.51
C ILE A 225 5.95 1.35 -19.50
N VAL A 226 6.81 0.86 -18.61
CA VAL A 226 8.19 1.32 -18.48
C VAL A 226 9.12 0.24 -19.05
N GLN A 227 9.73 0.54 -20.21
CA GLN A 227 10.73 -0.36 -20.81
C GLN A 227 12.16 -0.09 -20.33
N ARG A 228 12.45 1.09 -19.78
CA ARG A 228 13.80 1.55 -19.47
C ARG A 228 14.56 0.66 -18.48
N ASP A 229 13.87 0.01 -17.55
CA ASP A 229 14.43 -0.86 -16.51
C ASP A 229 13.89 -2.29 -16.61
N SER A 230 13.41 -2.70 -17.79
CA SER A 230 12.92 -4.05 -18.03
C SER A 230 14.08 -5.02 -18.21
N TYR A 231 14.73 -5.37 -17.10
CA TYR A 231 15.73 -6.43 -17.12
C TYR A 231 15.05 -7.79 -17.23
N ALA A 232 15.50 -8.62 -18.15
CA ALA A 232 14.98 -9.97 -18.33
C ALA A 232 15.54 -10.96 -17.31
N ALA A 233 16.62 -10.57 -16.63
CA ALA A 233 17.23 -11.36 -15.56
C ALA A 233 17.91 -10.46 -14.51
N VAL A 234 18.11 -11.02 -13.32
CA VAL A 234 18.89 -10.42 -12.23
C VAL A 234 20.01 -11.38 -11.85
N ARG A 235 21.24 -10.86 -11.76
CA ARG A 235 22.43 -11.61 -11.31
C ARG A 235 22.87 -11.09 -9.95
N ALA A 236 23.12 -12.01 -9.03
CA ALA A 236 23.73 -11.74 -7.73
C ALA A 236 24.99 -12.58 -7.55
N HIS A 237 26.02 -12.01 -6.92
CA HIS A 237 27.28 -12.67 -6.64
C HIS A 237 27.36 -13.14 -5.21
N TYR A 238 28.07 -14.26 -4.98
CA TYR A 238 28.34 -14.77 -3.64
C TYR A 238 29.71 -15.41 -3.55
N HIS A 239 30.24 -15.49 -2.34
CA HIS A 239 31.49 -16.17 -2.06
C HIS A 239 31.24 -17.61 -1.62
N SER A 240 31.88 -18.57 -2.30
CA SER A 240 31.78 -19.99 -1.91
C SER A 240 32.64 -20.23 -0.67
N ASN A 241 32.00 -20.69 0.43
CA ASN A 241 32.71 -21.10 1.64
C ASN A 241 33.76 -22.18 1.32
N GLY A 242 35.03 -21.92 1.63
CA GLY A 242 36.15 -22.85 1.46
C GLY A 242 36.96 -22.74 0.16
N LYS A 243 36.51 -21.98 -0.83
CA LYS A 243 37.32 -21.60 -2.02
C LYS A 243 37.08 -20.13 -2.25
N ALA A 244 38.17 -19.35 -2.30
CA ALA A 244 38.11 -17.89 -2.56
C ALA A 244 37.60 -17.58 -4.00
N GLN A 245 36.50 -18.20 -4.41
CA GLN A 245 35.91 -18.04 -5.74
C GLN A 245 34.58 -17.29 -5.63
N ARG A 246 34.48 -16.20 -6.36
CA ARG A 246 33.25 -15.45 -6.58
C ARG A 246 32.40 -16.21 -7.59
N LYS A 247 31.21 -16.64 -7.17
CA LYS A 247 30.20 -17.30 -7.99
C LYS A 247 29.01 -16.39 -8.19
N SER A 248 28.11 -16.73 -9.10
CA SER A 248 26.88 -15.97 -9.32
C SER A 248 25.69 -16.89 -9.50
N VAL A 249 24.52 -16.37 -9.09
CA VAL A 249 23.21 -16.91 -9.43
C VAL A 249 22.50 -15.94 -10.35
N VAL A 250 21.68 -16.46 -11.27
CA VAL A 250 20.83 -15.69 -12.17
C VAL A 250 19.38 -16.10 -11.96
N VAL A 251 18.49 -15.12 -11.91
CA VAL A 251 17.04 -15.29 -11.82
C VAL A 251 16.41 -14.59 -13.02
N GLY A 252 15.50 -15.28 -13.71
CA GLY A 252 14.91 -14.82 -14.98
C GLY A 252 15.50 -15.57 -16.18
N ASP A 253 15.56 -14.92 -17.32
CA ASP A 253 16.13 -15.51 -18.53
C ASP A 253 17.68 -15.46 -18.49
N GLU A 254 18.30 -16.61 -18.27
CA GLU A 254 19.77 -16.74 -18.19
C GLU A 254 20.51 -16.32 -19.47
N LYS A 255 19.83 -16.39 -20.63
CA LYS A 255 20.41 -16.04 -21.95
C LYS A 255 20.21 -14.57 -22.30
N ALA A 256 19.48 -13.83 -21.47
CA ALA A 256 19.20 -12.43 -21.76
C ALA A 256 20.46 -11.56 -21.70
N ARG A 257 20.62 -10.73 -22.73
CA ARG A 257 21.69 -9.72 -22.75
C ARG A 257 21.44 -8.58 -21.74
N ASN A 258 20.16 -8.34 -21.41
CA ASN A 258 19.76 -7.29 -20.47
C ASN A 258 19.58 -7.89 -19.06
N THR A 259 20.71 -8.06 -18.35
CA THR A 259 20.76 -8.61 -16.99
C THR A 259 21.17 -7.53 -16.00
N LYS A 260 20.36 -7.29 -14.97
CA LYS A 260 20.73 -6.43 -13.84
C LYS A 260 21.66 -7.16 -12.90
N VAL A 261 22.82 -6.57 -12.61
CA VAL A 261 23.77 -7.11 -11.63
C VAL A 261 23.57 -6.39 -10.31
N LEU A 262 23.33 -7.14 -9.22
CA LEU A 262 23.26 -6.56 -7.89
C LEU A 262 24.65 -6.10 -7.44
N PRO A 263 24.76 -4.89 -6.83
CA PRO A 263 26.06 -4.32 -6.47
C PRO A 263 26.72 -5.02 -5.27
N GLN A 264 25.95 -5.76 -4.48
CA GLN A 264 26.43 -6.42 -3.26
C GLN A 264 26.82 -7.87 -3.55
N ASP A 265 27.88 -8.33 -2.88
CA ASP A 265 28.23 -9.74 -2.79
C ASP A 265 27.61 -10.34 -1.53
N TYR A 266 27.09 -11.56 -1.63
CA TYR A 266 26.39 -12.27 -0.56
C TYR A 266 27.28 -13.36 0.04
N ALA A 267 27.04 -13.72 1.30
CA ALA A 267 27.82 -14.74 1.97
C ALA A 267 27.54 -16.16 1.45
N THR A 268 26.28 -16.41 1.04
CA THR A 268 25.85 -17.73 0.58
C THR A 268 25.08 -17.66 -0.75
N GLU A 269 25.02 -18.79 -1.46
CA GLU A 269 24.19 -18.92 -2.66
C GLU A 269 22.72 -18.66 -2.37
N ALA A 270 22.20 -19.16 -1.24
CA ALA A 270 20.81 -19.02 -0.83
C ALA A 270 20.44 -17.53 -0.65
N GLU A 271 21.30 -16.74 -0.02
CA GLU A 271 21.11 -15.32 0.14
C GLU A 271 21.17 -14.55 -1.19
N ALA A 272 22.15 -14.86 -2.04
CA ALA A 272 22.26 -14.26 -3.36
C ALA A 272 21.01 -14.55 -4.22
N ARG A 273 20.53 -15.80 -4.16
CA ARG A 273 19.32 -16.23 -4.88
C ARG A 273 18.06 -15.50 -4.36
N ALA A 274 17.89 -15.40 -3.05
CA ALA A 274 16.78 -14.68 -2.45
C ALA A 274 16.77 -13.21 -2.86
N ALA A 275 17.92 -12.52 -2.79
CA ALA A 275 18.05 -11.14 -3.19
C ALA A 275 17.79 -10.92 -4.69
N ALA A 276 18.30 -11.84 -5.56
CA ALA A 276 18.03 -11.79 -6.98
C ALA A 276 16.55 -12.04 -7.30
N GLN A 277 15.88 -12.93 -6.58
CA GLN A 277 14.44 -13.19 -6.72
C GLN A 277 13.60 -11.98 -6.30
N ALA A 278 13.96 -11.35 -5.17
CA ALA A 278 13.28 -10.16 -4.68
C ALA A 278 13.39 -8.99 -5.69
N GLU A 279 14.59 -8.75 -6.20
CA GLU A 279 14.81 -7.69 -7.17
C GLU A 279 14.12 -7.98 -8.50
N TYR A 280 14.14 -9.23 -8.97
CA TYR A 280 13.45 -9.64 -10.18
C TYR A 280 11.93 -9.48 -10.04
N ALA A 281 11.36 -9.89 -8.90
CA ALA A 281 9.94 -9.68 -8.61
C ALA A 281 9.56 -8.20 -8.59
N ARG A 282 10.42 -7.34 -8.01
CA ARG A 282 10.23 -5.88 -8.00
C ARG A 282 10.22 -5.31 -9.43
N ILE A 283 11.16 -5.71 -10.27
CA ILE A 283 11.23 -5.29 -11.67
C ILE A 283 9.96 -5.72 -12.42
N GLN A 284 9.50 -6.95 -12.21
CA GLN A 284 8.29 -7.46 -12.86
C GLN A 284 7.04 -6.67 -12.45
N ARG A 285 6.91 -6.27 -11.17
CA ARG A 285 5.78 -5.45 -10.71
C ARG A 285 5.80 -4.04 -11.31
N GLN A 286 6.98 -3.50 -11.57
CA GLN A 286 7.16 -2.14 -12.09
C GLN A 286 7.05 -2.05 -13.63
N GLN A 287 6.83 -3.16 -14.34
CA GLN A 287 6.73 -3.18 -15.81
C GLN A 287 5.55 -2.34 -16.31
N ALA A 288 4.45 -2.31 -15.58
CA ALA A 288 3.33 -1.44 -15.85
C ALA A 288 2.76 -0.85 -14.57
N THR A 289 2.26 0.37 -14.68
CA THR A 289 1.54 1.06 -13.61
C THR A 289 0.22 1.57 -14.14
N LEU A 290 -0.82 1.54 -13.30
CA LEU A 290 -2.11 2.13 -13.60
C LEU A 290 -2.51 3.05 -12.44
N ASN A 291 -2.53 4.35 -12.70
CA ASN A 291 -3.14 5.32 -11.79
C ASN A 291 -4.62 5.45 -12.17
N TYR A 292 -5.51 5.32 -11.19
CA TYR A 292 -6.93 5.34 -11.44
C TYR A 292 -7.68 6.08 -10.33
N THR A 293 -8.46 7.10 -10.71
CA THR A 293 -9.28 7.89 -9.79
C THR A 293 -10.72 7.41 -9.87
N LEU A 294 -11.23 6.89 -8.75
CA LEU A 294 -12.63 6.50 -8.59
C LEU A 294 -13.48 7.72 -8.25
N ALA A 295 -14.54 7.96 -9.00
CA ALA A 295 -15.47 9.07 -8.81
C ALA A 295 -16.27 8.95 -7.51
N LEU A 296 -16.58 7.71 -7.09
CA LEU A 296 -17.13 7.40 -5.78
C LEU A 296 -16.06 6.69 -4.95
N GLY A 297 -15.70 7.29 -3.83
CA GLY A 297 -14.69 6.76 -2.91
C GLY A 297 -15.01 5.36 -2.41
N ARG A 298 -14.00 4.53 -2.34
CA ARG A 298 -14.06 3.15 -1.86
C ARG A 298 -13.22 3.05 -0.58
N PRO A 299 -13.84 3.27 0.59
CA PRO A 299 -13.10 3.33 1.86
C PRO A 299 -12.44 2.01 2.24
N GLU A 300 -12.90 0.88 1.70
CA GLU A 300 -12.34 -0.45 1.95
C GLU A 300 -11.02 -0.71 1.21
N LEU A 301 -10.63 0.13 0.24
CA LEU A 301 -9.37 -0.03 -0.48
C LEU A 301 -8.18 0.36 0.38
N PHE A 302 -7.13 -0.48 0.35
CA PHE A 302 -5.86 -0.26 1.03
C PHE A 302 -4.71 -0.95 0.27
N PRO A 303 -3.45 -0.61 0.54
CA PRO A 303 -2.30 -1.27 -0.09
C PRO A 303 -2.27 -2.78 0.10
N GLU A 304 -1.74 -3.52 -0.89
CA GLU A 304 -1.66 -4.98 -0.96
C GLU A 304 -2.99 -5.68 -1.32
N MET A 305 -4.08 -4.93 -1.56
CA MET A 305 -5.31 -5.53 -2.07
C MET A 305 -5.16 -5.90 -3.55
N PRO A 306 -5.52 -7.15 -3.94
CA PRO A 306 -5.63 -7.50 -5.34
C PRO A 306 -6.90 -6.89 -5.95
N VAL A 307 -6.76 -6.33 -7.15
CA VAL A 307 -7.89 -5.77 -7.90
C VAL A 307 -7.90 -6.30 -9.33
N THR A 308 -9.08 -6.40 -9.92
CA THR A 308 -9.28 -6.62 -11.35
C THR A 308 -9.91 -5.38 -11.94
N VAL A 309 -9.54 -5.04 -13.16
CA VAL A 309 -10.14 -3.90 -13.87
C VAL A 309 -10.84 -4.39 -15.15
N SER A 310 -11.83 -3.65 -15.61
CA SER A 310 -12.55 -3.98 -16.82
C SER A 310 -13.10 -2.74 -17.53
N GLY A 311 -13.23 -2.83 -18.87
CA GLY A 311 -13.72 -1.74 -19.70
C GLY A 311 -12.64 -0.76 -20.15
N PHE A 312 -11.37 -1.12 -19.98
CA PHE A 312 -10.21 -0.43 -20.54
C PHE A 312 -9.77 -1.12 -21.85
N LYS A 313 -8.51 -1.00 -22.19
CA LYS A 313 -7.89 -1.77 -23.26
C LYS A 313 -7.53 -3.18 -22.77
N PRO A 314 -7.49 -4.20 -23.67
CA PRO A 314 -7.18 -5.58 -23.28
C PRO A 314 -5.88 -5.70 -22.45
N GLU A 315 -4.84 -4.93 -22.79
CA GLU A 315 -3.58 -4.96 -22.10
C GLU A 315 -3.69 -4.52 -20.63
N ILE A 316 -4.69 -3.70 -20.30
CA ILE A 316 -4.98 -3.24 -18.95
C ILE A 316 -5.91 -4.23 -18.25
N ASP A 317 -6.97 -4.69 -18.95
CA ASP A 317 -8.00 -5.57 -18.37
C ASP A 317 -7.46 -6.97 -18.06
N ASP A 318 -6.55 -7.50 -18.90
CA ASP A 318 -5.93 -8.81 -18.72
C ASP A 318 -4.80 -8.81 -17.68
N THR A 319 -4.37 -7.64 -17.22
CA THR A 319 -3.30 -7.52 -16.23
C THR A 319 -3.86 -7.70 -14.82
N PRO A 320 -3.30 -8.62 -14.02
CA PRO A 320 -3.63 -8.71 -12.59
C PRO A 320 -2.98 -7.53 -11.85
N TRP A 321 -3.79 -6.75 -11.13
CA TRP A 321 -3.35 -5.55 -10.45
C TRP A 321 -3.25 -5.74 -8.94
N LEU A 322 -2.34 -5.00 -8.31
CA LEU A 322 -2.15 -4.90 -6.87
C LEU A 322 -2.15 -3.43 -6.48
N VAL A 323 -2.90 -3.08 -5.45
CA VAL A 323 -2.89 -1.70 -4.92
C VAL A 323 -1.55 -1.46 -4.23
N LYS A 324 -0.79 -0.49 -4.74
CA LYS A 324 0.46 -0.02 -4.13
C LYS A 324 0.21 1.13 -3.16
N LYS A 325 -0.70 2.05 -3.55
CA LYS A 325 -1.05 3.25 -2.79
C LYS A 325 -2.52 3.57 -3.00
N ALA A 326 -3.21 3.96 -1.94
CA ALA A 326 -4.58 4.45 -1.98
C ALA A 326 -4.65 5.82 -1.30
N THR A 327 -5.23 6.82 -1.98
CA THR A 327 -5.47 8.14 -1.42
C THR A 327 -6.97 8.43 -1.43
N HIS A 328 -7.53 8.57 -0.25
CA HIS A 328 -8.93 8.90 -0.04
C HIS A 328 -9.06 10.40 0.19
N LYS A 329 -9.89 11.06 -0.61
CA LYS A 329 -10.10 12.52 -0.52
C LYS A 329 -11.57 12.81 -0.28
N LEU A 330 -11.86 13.55 0.79
CA LEU A 330 -13.18 14.05 1.13
C LEU A 330 -13.13 15.57 1.17
N GLY A 331 -14.11 16.23 0.56
CA GLY A 331 -14.18 17.68 0.50
C GLY A 331 -15.46 18.16 -0.22
N SER A 332 -15.45 19.41 -0.69
CA SER A 332 -16.57 20.01 -1.43
C SER A 332 -16.95 19.26 -2.71
N GLU A 333 -16.00 18.53 -3.33
CA GLU A 333 -16.22 17.73 -4.53
C GLU A 333 -16.74 16.31 -4.22
N GLY A 334 -16.99 16.00 -2.96
CA GLY A 334 -17.46 14.69 -2.51
C GLY A 334 -16.34 13.81 -1.97
N PHE A 335 -16.53 12.48 -2.06
CA PHE A 335 -15.56 11.49 -1.63
C PHE A 335 -15.04 10.70 -2.83
N THR A 336 -13.74 10.78 -3.09
CA THR A 336 -13.04 10.08 -4.18
C THR A 336 -11.93 9.20 -3.62
N THR A 337 -11.47 8.21 -4.42
CA THR A 337 -10.30 7.39 -4.09
C THR A 337 -9.38 7.33 -5.29
N GLU A 338 -8.14 7.76 -5.12
CA GLU A 338 -7.07 7.64 -6.11
C GLU A 338 -6.23 6.40 -5.80
N LEU A 339 -5.98 5.59 -6.81
CA LEU A 339 -5.22 4.36 -6.71
C LEU A 339 -3.96 4.42 -7.57
N GLU A 340 -2.84 4.02 -7.00
CA GLU A 340 -1.64 3.63 -7.74
C GLU A 340 -1.57 2.10 -7.73
N LEU A 341 -1.68 1.50 -8.92
CA LEU A 341 -1.68 0.06 -9.11
C LEU A 341 -0.40 -0.38 -9.80
N GLU A 342 0.15 -1.50 -9.38
CA GLU A 342 1.28 -2.19 -10.01
C GLU A 342 0.89 -3.59 -10.43
N VAL A 343 1.67 -4.21 -11.31
CA VAL A 343 1.41 -5.58 -11.77
C VAL A 343 1.53 -6.55 -10.60
N ARG A 344 0.50 -7.36 -10.37
CA ARG A 344 0.53 -8.45 -9.40
C ARG A 344 1.21 -9.67 -10.02
N LYS A 345 2.21 -10.22 -9.34
CA LYS A 345 2.81 -11.49 -9.74
C LYS A 345 1.85 -12.63 -9.43
N ASP A 346 1.27 -13.27 -10.46
CA ASP A 346 0.50 -14.50 -10.25
C ASP A 346 1.44 -15.63 -9.84
N SER A 347 1.17 -16.23 -8.67
CA SER A 347 1.87 -17.42 -8.17
C SER A 347 1.57 -18.70 -8.99
N LYS A 348 0.75 -18.62 -10.07
CA LYS A 348 0.27 -19.75 -10.86
C LYS A 348 0.32 -19.53 -12.38
N LYS A 349 1.46 -19.17 -12.97
CA LYS A 349 1.76 -19.62 -14.33
C LYS A 349 2.92 -20.61 -14.28
N LYS A 350 2.60 -21.91 -14.06
CA LYS A 350 3.39 -23.00 -14.60
C LYS A 350 3.44 -22.78 -16.11
N GLN A 351 4.65 -22.60 -16.63
CA GLN A 351 4.91 -22.67 -18.07
C GLN A 351 4.26 -23.94 -18.62
N GLY A 352 3.09 -23.79 -19.23
CA GLY A 352 2.51 -24.77 -20.10
C GLY A 352 3.36 -24.79 -21.37
N GLY A 353 4.04 -25.92 -21.59
CA GLY A 353 4.93 -26.15 -22.70
C GLY A 353 4.27 -25.83 -24.04
N ALA A 354 5.04 -25.22 -24.91
CA ALA A 354 4.77 -25.16 -26.33
C ALA A 354 4.70 -26.61 -26.87
N ALA A 355 3.49 -27.09 -27.10
CA ALA A 355 3.27 -28.28 -27.90
C ALA A 355 3.53 -27.91 -29.36
N SER A 356 4.59 -28.42 -29.91
CA SER A 356 4.85 -28.41 -31.37
C SER A 356 3.73 -29.18 -32.06
N GLY A 357 2.92 -28.48 -32.84
CA GLY A 357 2.06 -29.04 -33.86
C GLY A 357 2.79 -28.97 -35.20
N LYS A 358 3.30 -30.11 -35.65
CA LYS A 358 3.61 -30.35 -37.05
C LYS A 358 2.30 -30.50 -37.80
N HIS A 359 2.10 -29.72 -38.81
CA HIS A 359 1.65 -30.15 -40.16
C HIS A 359 1.93 -29.03 -41.17
#